data_7473309e3a651c5a049d4bed41313066
#
_entry.id   7473309e3a651c5a049d4bed41313066
#
_cell.length_a   1.000
_cell.length_b   1.000
_cell.length_c   1.000
_cell.angle_alpha   90.00
_cell.angle_beta   90.00
_cell.angle_gamma   90.00
#
_symmetry.space_group_name_H-M   'P 1'
#
loop_
_entity.id
_entity.type
_entity.pdbx_description
1 polymer ?
#
loop_
_entity_poly.entity_id
_entity_poly.type
_entity_poly.pdbx_seq_one_letter_code
_entity_poly.pdbx_strand_id
1 'polypeptide(L)'
;MTEESADIIAQIAKLPNIMIEGIFTHFARADELSKEPAFEQFDLFKRMIALVEARGVEIPIKHCSNSAGIVEIPECNMDMVRAGITLYGLWPSEEVDKSKISLKPVMSLHSRVAYVKELEPGRHISYGGTFTVEHPMRIATVPVGYGDGYSRGLSNKGWVLIKGKKAPICGRVCMDQFMVDAVSYTHLTLPTILRV
;
A
#
# COMPACT_ATOMS: atom_id res chain seq x y z
N MET A 1 1.29 -28.45 -10.91
CA MET A 1 0.34 -29.29 -10.15
C MET A 1 0.17 -30.58 -10.90
N THR A 2 0.48 -31.69 -10.26
CA THR A 2 0.53 -33.03 -10.87
C THR A 2 -0.38 -33.98 -10.10
N GLU A 3 -0.69 -35.12 -10.69
CA GLU A 3 -1.42 -36.21 -10.00
C GLU A 3 -0.66 -36.68 -8.75
N GLU A 4 0.66 -36.77 -8.82
CA GLU A 4 1.50 -37.07 -7.66
C GLU A 4 1.29 -36.12 -6.48
N SER A 5 1.10 -34.83 -6.76
CA SER A 5 0.78 -33.85 -5.69
C SER A 5 -0.55 -34.15 -5.00
N ALA A 6 -1.56 -34.63 -5.75
CA ALA A 6 -2.84 -35.03 -5.19
C ALA A 6 -2.72 -36.33 -4.37
N ASP A 7 -1.87 -37.27 -4.80
CA ASP A 7 -1.56 -38.49 -4.05
C ASP A 7 -0.90 -38.18 -2.70
N ILE A 8 0.04 -37.24 -2.68
CA ILE A 8 0.69 -36.79 -1.45
C ILE A 8 -0.32 -36.15 -0.50
N ILE A 9 -1.22 -35.27 -1.00
CA ILE A 9 -2.28 -34.67 -0.19
C ILE A 9 -3.19 -35.74 0.40
N ALA A 10 -3.56 -36.77 -0.38
CA ALA A 10 -4.37 -37.89 0.11
C ALA A 10 -3.66 -38.72 1.17
N GLN A 11 -2.35 -38.84 1.11
CA GLN A 11 -1.54 -39.48 2.17
C GLN A 11 -1.52 -38.63 3.44
N ILE A 12 -1.34 -37.30 3.31
CA ILE A 12 -1.35 -36.36 4.44
C ILE A 12 -2.71 -36.41 5.16
N ALA A 13 -3.81 -36.46 4.41
CA ALA A 13 -5.16 -36.55 4.98
C ALA A 13 -5.39 -37.78 5.86
N LYS A 14 -4.58 -38.84 5.71
CA LYS A 14 -4.66 -40.07 6.52
C LYS A 14 -3.78 -40.04 7.76
N LEU A 15 -2.96 -39.01 7.94
CA LEU A 15 -2.09 -38.92 9.11
C LEU A 15 -2.91 -38.63 10.38
N PRO A 16 -2.54 -39.21 11.51
CA PRO A 16 -3.22 -38.94 12.78
C PRO A 16 -3.04 -37.49 13.22
N ASN A 17 -4.09 -36.93 13.81
CA ASN A 17 -4.11 -35.54 14.34
C ASN A 17 -3.91 -34.43 13.27
N ILE A 18 -4.14 -34.75 12.00
CA ILE A 18 -4.16 -33.78 10.91
C ILE A 18 -5.55 -33.74 10.28
N MET A 19 -6.06 -32.53 10.08
CA MET A 19 -7.27 -32.27 9.30
C MET A 19 -6.94 -31.26 8.21
N ILE A 20 -7.30 -31.58 6.98
CA ILE A 20 -7.19 -30.64 5.86
C ILE A 20 -8.38 -29.70 5.91
N GLU A 21 -8.18 -28.50 6.38
CA GLU A 21 -9.21 -27.48 6.54
C GLU A 21 -9.50 -26.74 5.23
N GLY A 22 -8.50 -26.59 4.38
CA GLY A 22 -8.69 -25.89 3.10
C GLY A 22 -7.54 -26.06 2.13
N ILE A 23 -7.78 -25.54 0.91
CA ILE A 23 -6.78 -25.48 -0.16
C ILE A 23 -6.80 -24.08 -0.78
N PHE A 24 -5.63 -23.58 -1.14
CA PHE A 24 -5.55 -22.28 -1.80
C PHE A 24 -4.47 -22.21 -2.88
N THR A 25 -4.67 -21.24 -3.77
CA THR A 25 -3.61 -20.64 -4.57
C THR A 25 -3.56 -19.14 -4.29
N HIS A 26 -2.49 -18.46 -4.67
CA HIS A 26 -2.39 -17.01 -4.60
C HIS A 26 -2.16 -16.46 -6.00
N PHE A 27 -3.09 -15.64 -6.49
CA PHE A 27 -2.97 -15.05 -7.82
C PHE A 27 -1.68 -14.24 -7.94
N ALA A 28 -0.90 -14.56 -8.95
CA ALA A 28 0.35 -13.88 -9.23
C ALA A 28 0.15 -12.56 -10.01
N ARG A 29 -0.91 -12.49 -10.84
CA ARG A 29 -1.10 -11.44 -11.85
C ARG A 29 -2.55 -10.94 -11.95
N ALA A 30 -3.33 -11.02 -10.86
CA ALA A 30 -4.73 -10.57 -10.88
C ALA A 30 -4.89 -9.05 -10.94
N ASP A 31 -3.83 -8.30 -10.62
CA ASP A 31 -3.79 -6.84 -10.62
C ASP A 31 -3.35 -6.21 -11.96
N GLU A 32 -2.96 -7.03 -12.94
CA GLU A 32 -2.65 -6.59 -14.30
C GLU A 32 -3.91 -6.33 -15.13
N LEU A 33 -3.79 -5.56 -16.20
CA LEU A 33 -4.90 -5.25 -17.12
C LEU A 33 -5.50 -6.51 -17.73
N SER A 34 -4.66 -7.43 -18.24
CA SER A 34 -5.11 -8.73 -18.74
C SER A 34 -5.39 -9.68 -17.58
N LYS A 35 -6.60 -10.23 -17.53
CA LYS A 35 -7.00 -11.23 -16.54
C LYS A 35 -6.78 -12.67 -16.99
N GLU A 36 -6.35 -12.88 -18.22
CA GLU A 36 -6.10 -14.21 -18.80
C GLU A 36 -5.14 -15.07 -17.95
N PRO A 37 -3.97 -14.55 -17.48
CA PRO A 37 -3.10 -15.33 -16.61
C PRO A 37 -3.73 -15.71 -15.26
N ALA A 38 -4.60 -14.88 -14.72
CA ALA A 38 -5.32 -15.18 -13.48
C ALA A 38 -6.36 -16.30 -13.71
N PHE A 39 -7.08 -16.26 -14.83
CA PHE A 39 -8.02 -17.32 -15.21
C PHE A 39 -7.31 -18.65 -15.50
N GLU A 40 -6.18 -18.64 -16.19
CA GLU A 40 -5.36 -19.86 -16.40
C GLU A 40 -4.94 -20.47 -15.05
N GLN A 41 -4.46 -19.65 -14.11
CA GLN A 41 -4.10 -20.09 -12.78
C GLN A 41 -5.31 -20.64 -12.02
N PHE A 42 -6.48 -20.02 -12.15
CA PHE A 42 -7.71 -20.47 -11.53
C PHE A 42 -8.16 -21.83 -12.09
N ASP A 43 -8.07 -22.04 -13.39
CA ASP A 43 -8.42 -23.31 -14.03
C ASP A 43 -7.48 -24.43 -13.58
N LEU A 44 -6.18 -24.17 -13.47
CA LEU A 44 -5.24 -25.13 -12.90
C LEU A 44 -5.57 -25.44 -11.44
N PHE A 45 -5.98 -24.46 -10.67
CA PHE A 45 -6.38 -24.64 -9.28
C PHE A 45 -7.64 -25.51 -9.17
N LYS A 46 -8.68 -25.25 -9.97
CA LYS A 46 -9.89 -26.09 -10.02
C LYS A 46 -9.58 -27.54 -10.40
N ARG A 47 -8.69 -27.77 -11.37
CA ARG A 47 -8.25 -29.12 -11.73
C ARG A 47 -7.57 -29.82 -10.56
N MET A 48 -6.74 -29.11 -9.79
CA MET A 48 -6.08 -29.69 -8.62
C MET A 48 -7.09 -30.05 -7.52
N ILE A 49 -8.09 -29.20 -7.28
CA ILE A 49 -9.17 -29.50 -6.35
C ILE A 49 -9.87 -30.81 -6.77
N ALA A 50 -10.27 -30.91 -8.03
CA ALA A 50 -10.95 -32.10 -8.56
C ALA A 50 -10.09 -33.39 -8.41
N LEU A 51 -8.77 -33.30 -8.64
CA LEU A 51 -7.85 -34.42 -8.44
C LEU A 51 -7.76 -34.87 -6.98
N VAL A 52 -7.78 -33.95 -6.04
CA VAL A 52 -7.73 -34.25 -4.60
C VAL A 52 -9.06 -34.84 -4.14
N GLU A 53 -10.18 -34.24 -4.54
CA GLU A 53 -11.53 -34.74 -4.21
C GLU A 53 -11.80 -36.13 -4.79
N ALA A 54 -11.29 -36.42 -6.01
CA ALA A 54 -11.37 -37.75 -6.62
C ALA A 54 -10.62 -38.84 -5.81
N ARG A 55 -9.71 -38.46 -4.93
CA ARG A 55 -9.00 -39.34 -4.00
C ARG A 55 -9.69 -39.49 -2.64
N GLY A 56 -10.91 -38.96 -2.51
CA GLY A 56 -11.74 -39.05 -1.31
C GLY A 56 -11.34 -38.08 -0.20
N VAL A 57 -10.59 -37.02 -0.53
CA VAL A 57 -10.25 -35.97 0.43
C VAL A 57 -11.29 -34.84 0.32
N GLU A 58 -12.03 -34.61 1.38
CA GLU A 58 -12.94 -33.48 1.49
C GLU A 58 -12.15 -32.20 1.81
N ILE A 59 -12.42 -31.12 1.06
CA ILE A 59 -11.78 -29.83 1.25
C ILE A 59 -12.86 -28.80 1.53
N PRO A 60 -13.12 -28.44 2.79
CA PRO A 60 -14.21 -27.53 3.17
C PRO A 60 -14.03 -26.11 2.63
N ILE A 61 -12.80 -25.59 2.63
CA ILE A 61 -12.53 -24.19 2.28
C ILE A 61 -11.59 -24.11 1.08
N LYS A 62 -12.08 -23.57 -0.02
CA LYS A 62 -11.32 -23.33 -1.24
C LYS A 62 -11.19 -21.83 -1.47
N HIS A 63 -10.00 -21.32 -1.68
CA HIS A 63 -9.83 -19.88 -1.85
C HIS A 63 -8.61 -19.49 -2.68
N CYS A 64 -8.73 -18.42 -3.47
CA CYS A 64 -7.64 -17.94 -4.33
C CYS A 64 -7.55 -16.40 -4.38
N SER A 65 -8.66 -15.68 -4.22
CA SER A 65 -8.68 -14.24 -4.40
C SER A 65 -7.87 -13.48 -3.36
N ASN A 66 -6.91 -12.70 -3.83
CA ASN A 66 -6.26 -11.60 -3.13
C ASN A 66 -7.06 -10.30 -3.34
N SER A 67 -6.54 -9.14 -2.91
CA SER A 67 -7.21 -7.84 -3.07
C SER A 67 -7.62 -7.54 -4.52
N ALA A 68 -6.77 -7.85 -5.49
CA ALA A 68 -7.08 -7.64 -6.91
C ALA A 68 -8.15 -8.61 -7.40
N GLY A 69 -8.06 -9.89 -7.04
CA GLY A 69 -9.06 -10.90 -7.37
C GLY A 69 -10.45 -10.53 -6.85
N ILE A 70 -10.53 -10.03 -5.61
CA ILE A 70 -11.80 -9.58 -5.02
C ILE A 70 -12.46 -8.48 -5.84
N VAL A 71 -11.68 -7.50 -6.29
CA VAL A 71 -12.19 -6.33 -7.03
C VAL A 71 -12.47 -6.64 -8.48
N GLU A 72 -11.58 -7.39 -9.12
CA GLU A 72 -11.56 -7.53 -10.58
C GLU A 72 -12.24 -8.79 -11.10
N ILE A 73 -12.21 -9.89 -10.33
CA ILE A 73 -12.63 -11.22 -10.77
C ILE A 73 -13.46 -11.91 -9.69
N PRO A 74 -14.66 -11.35 -9.36
CA PRO A 74 -15.48 -11.87 -8.25
C PRO A 74 -15.92 -13.33 -8.42
N GLU A 75 -15.97 -13.85 -9.65
CA GLU A 75 -16.22 -15.26 -9.95
C GLU A 75 -15.16 -16.22 -9.41
N CYS A 76 -13.97 -15.70 -9.04
CA CYS A 76 -12.90 -16.48 -8.44
C CYS A 76 -12.90 -16.45 -6.89
N ASN A 77 -13.88 -15.82 -6.24
CA ASN A 77 -13.87 -15.64 -4.79
C ASN A 77 -14.03 -16.95 -3.99
N MET A 78 -14.72 -17.96 -4.54
CA MET A 78 -14.93 -19.26 -3.92
C MET A 78 -15.50 -19.13 -2.47
N ASP A 79 -15.02 -19.98 -1.54
CA ASP A 79 -15.54 -20.03 -0.17
C ASP A 79 -14.98 -18.94 0.74
N MET A 80 -13.81 -18.40 0.45
CA MET A 80 -13.12 -17.38 1.25
C MET A 80 -12.27 -16.46 0.38
N VAL A 81 -12.10 -15.22 0.82
CA VAL A 81 -11.21 -14.24 0.20
C VAL A 81 -10.16 -13.75 1.19
N ARG A 82 -9.02 -13.28 0.66
CA ARG A 82 -7.92 -12.73 1.46
C ARG A 82 -7.70 -11.28 1.09
N ALA A 83 -8.53 -10.40 1.66
CA ALA A 83 -8.35 -8.97 1.52
C ALA A 83 -7.06 -8.52 2.24
N GLY A 84 -6.16 -7.92 1.50
CA GLY A 84 -4.89 -7.39 2.01
C GLY A 84 -4.84 -5.88 1.85
N ILE A 85 -4.15 -5.40 0.81
CA ILE A 85 -3.88 -3.97 0.61
C ILE A 85 -5.14 -3.11 0.53
N THR A 86 -6.25 -3.65 0.04
CA THR A 86 -7.55 -2.93 -0.01
C THR A 86 -8.11 -2.62 1.38
N LEU A 87 -7.81 -3.42 2.42
CA LEU A 87 -8.19 -3.10 3.80
C LEU A 87 -7.49 -1.85 4.33
N TYR A 88 -6.32 -1.53 3.80
CA TYR A 88 -5.60 -0.29 4.13
C TYR A 88 -6.07 0.91 3.30
N GLY A 89 -7.04 0.70 2.41
CA GLY A 89 -7.55 1.75 1.53
C GLY A 89 -6.62 2.08 0.37
N LEU A 90 -5.79 1.11 -0.04
CA LEU A 90 -4.84 1.24 -1.12
C LEU A 90 -5.19 0.30 -2.28
N TRP A 91 -4.87 0.71 -3.48
CA TRP A 91 -5.08 -0.08 -4.69
C TRP A 91 -3.94 -1.08 -4.89
N PRO A 92 -4.22 -2.31 -5.38
CA PRO A 92 -3.19 -3.31 -5.66
C PRO A 92 -2.18 -2.87 -6.73
N SER A 93 -2.65 -2.17 -7.77
CA SER A 93 -1.82 -1.57 -8.82
C SER A 93 -2.55 -0.39 -9.47
N GLU A 94 -1.88 0.30 -10.39
CA GLU A 94 -2.51 1.35 -11.20
C GLU A 94 -3.44 0.80 -12.29
N GLU A 95 -3.32 -0.49 -12.65
CA GLU A 95 -4.08 -1.15 -13.71
C GLU A 95 -5.45 -1.67 -13.25
N VAL A 96 -5.69 -1.72 -11.94
CA VAL A 96 -6.99 -2.14 -11.37
C VAL A 96 -8.05 -1.09 -11.65
N ASP A 97 -9.24 -1.52 -12.06
CA ASP A 97 -10.39 -0.64 -12.31
C ASP A 97 -10.89 -0.01 -11.00
N LYS A 98 -10.52 1.26 -10.83
CA LYS A 98 -10.82 2.05 -9.63
C LYS A 98 -12.29 2.47 -9.54
N SER A 99 -13.09 2.22 -10.58
CA SER A 99 -14.53 2.53 -10.58
C SER A 99 -15.37 1.49 -9.82
N LYS A 100 -14.85 0.27 -9.65
CA LYS A 100 -15.59 -0.88 -9.08
C LYS A 100 -15.87 -0.76 -7.59
N ILE A 101 -14.96 -0.15 -6.83
CA ILE A 101 -15.12 0.08 -5.39
C ILE A 101 -14.57 1.44 -4.97
N SER A 102 -15.01 1.93 -3.82
CA SER A 102 -14.46 3.15 -3.22
C SER A 102 -13.58 2.79 -2.03
N LEU A 103 -12.29 3.09 -2.12
CA LEU A 103 -11.33 2.88 -1.04
C LEU A 103 -11.06 4.18 -0.30
N LYS A 104 -10.95 4.10 1.03
CA LYS A 104 -10.54 5.21 1.89
C LYS A 104 -9.25 4.83 2.62
N PRO A 105 -8.17 5.60 2.49
CA PRO A 105 -6.95 5.37 3.25
C PRO A 105 -7.24 5.29 4.76
N VAL A 106 -6.77 4.23 5.41
CA VAL A 106 -6.99 3.97 6.83
C VAL A 106 -5.96 4.70 7.69
N MET A 107 -4.74 4.88 7.16
CA MET A 107 -3.65 5.53 7.87
C MET A 107 -3.51 7.00 7.45
N SER A 108 -3.29 7.87 8.42
CA SER A 108 -2.86 9.24 8.18
C SER A 108 -1.79 9.63 9.20
N LEU A 109 -0.77 10.35 8.73
CA LEU A 109 0.29 10.89 9.59
C LEU A 109 -0.03 12.36 9.86
N HIS A 110 -0.08 12.74 11.12
CA HIS A 110 -0.32 14.11 11.57
C HIS A 110 0.88 14.61 12.39
N SER A 111 1.24 15.85 12.19
CA SER A 111 2.27 16.52 12.95
C SER A 111 1.88 17.97 13.25
N ARG A 112 2.74 18.71 13.92
CA ARG A 112 2.57 20.14 14.18
C ARG A 112 3.77 20.90 13.67
N VAL A 113 3.55 22.10 13.15
CA VAL A 113 4.65 22.99 12.80
C VAL A 113 5.42 23.36 14.09
N ALA A 114 6.71 23.08 14.12
CA ALA A 114 7.59 23.36 15.25
C ALA A 114 8.17 24.77 15.21
N TYR A 115 8.43 25.29 13.99
CA TYR A 115 9.03 26.61 13.81
C TYR A 115 8.67 27.18 12.44
N VAL A 116 8.56 28.50 12.36
CA VAL A 116 8.34 29.24 11.10
C VAL A 116 9.33 30.39 11.03
N LYS A 117 9.96 30.55 9.89
CA LYS A 117 10.87 31.69 9.62
C LYS A 117 10.74 32.18 8.17
N GLU A 118 11.10 33.44 7.98
CA GLU A 118 11.27 34.03 6.66
C GLU A 118 12.72 33.88 6.23
N LEU A 119 12.93 33.53 4.97
CA LEU A 119 14.26 33.41 4.35
C LEU A 119 14.35 34.27 3.12
N GLU A 120 15.45 35.00 3.04
CA GLU A 120 15.82 35.81 1.88
C GLU A 120 16.40 34.96 0.74
N PRO A 121 16.32 35.45 -0.51
CA PRO A 121 16.95 34.78 -1.67
C PRO A 121 18.42 34.44 -1.44
N GLY A 122 18.88 33.33 -2.03
CA GLY A 122 20.24 32.84 -1.90
C GLY A 122 20.50 31.96 -0.68
N ARG A 123 19.55 31.84 0.23
CA ARG A 123 19.68 30.89 1.38
C ARG A 123 19.45 29.46 0.93
N HIS A 124 20.22 28.54 1.54
CA HIS A 124 20.09 27.11 1.30
C HIS A 124 19.32 26.42 2.44
N ILE A 125 18.54 25.41 2.11
CA ILE A 125 17.71 24.65 3.07
C ILE A 125 18.21 23.23 3.16
N SER A 126 18.37 22.74 4.41
CA SER A 126 18.66 21.35 4.76
C SER A 126 20.07 20.90 4.34
N TYR A 127 20.39 19.64 4.64
CA TYR A 127 21.67 19.03 4.33
C TYR A 127 22.00 19.07 2.82
N GLY A 128 23.24 19.46 2.52
CA GLY A 128 23.74 19.56 1.15
C GLY A 128 23.20 20.75 0.36
N GLY A 129 22.39 21.63 0.99
CA GLY A 129 21.88 22.84 0.34
C GLY A 129 21.11 22.57 -0.97
N THR A 130 20.39 21.45 -1.05
CA THR A 130 19.75 20.98 -2.29
C THR A 130 18.52 21.79 -2.70
N PHE A 131 18.10 22.73 -1.87
CA PHE A 131 17.07 23.70 -2.17
C PHE A 131 17.62 25.09 -1.92
N THR A 132 17.54 25.96 -2.92
CA THR A 132 17.95 27.38 -2.82
C THR A 132 16.71 28.24 -2.86
N VAL A 133 16.60 29.18 -1.93
CA VAL A 133 15.54 30.18 -1.88
C VAL A 133 15.75 31.18 -3.03
N GLU A 134 14.80 31.30 -3.94
CA GLU A 134 14.89 32.17 -5.12
C GLU A 134 14.18 33.54 -4.90
N HIS A 135 13.21 33.57 -4.03
CA HIS A 135 12.46 34.78 -3.62
C HIS A 135 12.18 34.72 -2.11
N PRO A 136 11.80 35.82 -1.46
CA PRO A 136 11.48 35.78 -0.03
C PRO A 136 10.44 34.68 0.25
N MET A 137 10.78 33.72 1.10
CA MET A 137 9.95 32.54 1.40
C MET A 137 9.74 32.38 2.89
N ARG A 138 8.54 31.97 3.26
CA ARG A 138 8.21 31.55 4.62
C ARG A 138 8.35 30.04 4.71
N ILE A 139 9.29 29.58 5.52
CA ILE A 139 9.59 28.15 5.67
C ILE A 139 9.11 27.68 7.04
N ALA A 140 8.35 26.58 7.03
CA ALA A 140 7.92 25.89 8.23
C ALA A 140 8.73 24.62 8.46
N THR A 141 9.12 24.36 9.71
CA THR A 141 9.78 23.13 10.14
C THR A 141 8.75 22.16 10.68
N VAL A 142 8.77 20.93 10.17
CA VAL A 142 7.91 19.83 10.56
C VAL A 142 8.77 18.79 11.29
N PRO A 143 8.48 18.49 12.58
CA PRO A 143 9.25 17.56 13.38
C PRO A 143 8.84 16.11 13.07
N VAL A 144 9.13 15.65 11.87
CA VAL A 144 8.99 14.28 11.37
C VAL A 144 10.14 14.04 10.40
N GLY A 145 10.80 12.91 10.48
CA GLY A 145 11.89 12.58 9.61
C GLY A 145 12.02 11.08 9.28
N TYR A 146 13.12 10.69 8.67
CA TYR A 146 13.32 9.29 8.30
C TYR A 146 13.52 8.37 9.53
N GLY A 147 13.89 8.90 10.68
CA GLY A 147 13.90 8.17 11.94
C GLY A 147 12.50 7.72 12.40
N ASP A 148 11.45 8.43 11.98
CA ASP A 148 10.05 8.09 12.22
C ASP A 148 9.45 7.20 11.12
N GLY A 149 10.26 6.77 10.15
CA GLY A 149 9.80 6.01 8.98
C GLY A 149 9.34 6.87 7.78
N TYR A 150 9.48 8.21 7.85
CA TYR A 150 9.14 9.09 6.74
C TYR A 150 10.17 8.99 5.61
N SER A 151 9.71 8.76 4.37
CA SER A 151 10.62 8.46 3.27
C SER A 151 11.56 9.63 2.93
N ARG A 152 12.88 9.37 3.00
CA ARG A 152 13.90 10.32 2.54
C ARG A 152 13.81 10.60 1.04
N GLY A 153 13.24 9.69 0.26
CA GLY A 153 12.99 9.86 -1.18
C GLY A 153 12.02 10.99 -1.52
N LEU A 154 11.26 11.50 -0.54
CA LEU A 154 10.37 12.65 -0.68
C LEU A 154 11.08 14.01 -0.62
N SER A 155 12.40 14.04 -0.40
CA SER A 155 13.22 15.25 -0.42
C SER A 155 13.04 16.02 -1.74
N ASN A 156 12.68 17.29 -1.68
CA ASN A 156 12.37 18.19 -2.82
C ASN A 156 11.24 17.66 -3.77
N LYS A 157 10.51 16.60 -3.40
CA LYS A 157 9.47 16.00 -4.26
C LYS A 157 8.13 15.87 -3.58
N GLY A 158 8.14 15.63 -2.27
CA GLY A 158 6.95 15.45 -1.48
C GLY A 158 6.27 16.77 -1.12
N TRP A 159 5.12 16.63 -0.48
CA TRP A 159 4.36 17.75 0.06
C TRP A 159 3.55 17.30 1.27
N VAL A 160 3.17 18.23 2.10
CA VAL A 160 2.24 18.03 3.21
C VAL A 160 1.00 18.89 3.03
N LEU A 161 -0.06 18.61 3.77
CA LEU A 161 -1.24 19.46 3.80
C LEU A 161 -1.19 20.35 5.04
N ILE A 162 -1.20 21.66 4.82
CA ILE A 162 -1.39 22.66 5.87
C ILE A 162 -2.76 23.30 5.65
N LYS A 163 -3.68 23.15 6.60
CA LYS A 163 -5.06 23.64 6.45
C LYS A 163 -5.71 23.22 5.11
N GLY A 164 -5.44 21.97 4.66
CA GLY A 164 -6.00 21.41 3.43
C GLY A 164 -5.30 21.81 2.12
N LYS A 165 -4.24 22.62 2.17
CA LYS A 165 -3.48 23.04 0.98
C LYS A 165 -2.11 22.37 0.96
N LYS A 166 -1.61 22.08 -0.25
CA LYS A 166 -0.28 21.46 -0.44
C LYS A 166 0.84 22.45 -0.13
N ALA A 167 1.77 22.03 0.75
CA ALA A 167 3.00 22.72 1.09
C ALA A 167 4.19 21.84 0.66
N PRO A 168 4.94 22.19 -0.39
CA PRO A 168 6.05 21.40 -0.90
C PRO A 168 7.19 21.26 0.11
N ILE A 169 7.86 20.10 0.11
CA ILE A 169 9.07 19.86 0.89
C ILE A 169 10.25 20.58 0.23
N CYS A 170 10.94 21.40 1.01
CA CYS A 170 12.09 22.19 0.61
C CYS A 170 13.37 21.61 1.21
N GLY A 171 14.24 21.06 0.37
CA GLY A 171 15.48 20.43 0.80
C GLY A 171 15.29 18.95 1.18
N ARG A 172 16.31 18.39 1.83
CA ARG A 172 16.31 16.98 2.23
C ARG A 172 15.49 16.75 3.49
N VAL A 173 14.78 15.61 3.50
CA VAL A 173 14.21 15.05 4.74
C VAL A 173 15.37 14.62 5.63
N CYS A 174 15.40 15.14 6.87
CA CYS A 174 16.39 14.83 7.88
C CYS A 174 15.93 13.66 8.77
N MET A 175 16.72 13.34 9.79
CA MET A 175 16.41 12.24 10.71
C MET A 175 15.09 12.48 11.45
N ASP A 176 14.91 13.69 12.01
CA ASP A 176 13.82 14.02 12.91
C ASP A 176 12.94 15.19 12.40
N GLN A 177 13.23 15.74 11.22
CA GLN A 177 12.50 16.89 10.69
C GLN A 177 12.69 17.08 9.18
N PHE A 178 11.79 17.84 8.59
CA PHE A 178 11.95 18.41 7.25
C PHE A 178 11.33 19.81 7.19
N MET A 179 11.63 20.54 6.13
CA MET A 179 11.12 21.89 5.92
C MET A 179 10.16 21.92 4.74
N VAL A 180 9.17 22.81 4.83
CA VAL A 180 8.16 23.00 3.77
C VAL A 180 7.98 24.49 3.48
N ASP A 181 7.61 24.77 2.22
CA ASP A 181 7.18 26.10 1.82
C ASP A 181 5.80 26.42 2.43
N ALA A 182 5.77 27.45 3.23
CA ALA A 182 4.56 27.92 3.91
C ALA A 182 4.08 29.30 3.44
N VAL A 183 4.57 29.80 2.32
CA VAL A 183 4.31 31.18 1.81
C VAL A 183 2.81 31.45 1.59
N SER A 184 2.05 30.47 1.14
CA SER A 184 0.60 30.62 0.91
C SER A 184 -0.23 30.72 2.19
N TYR A 185 0.40 30.68 3.37
CA TYR A 185 -0.29 30.57 4.67
C TYR A 185 0.05 31.79 5.55
N THR A 186 -0.56 32.92 5.25
CA THR A 186 -0.37 34.20 5.95
C THR A 186 -0.69 34.17 7.46
N HIS A 187 -1.30 33.08 7.95
CA HIS A 187 -1.73 32.91 9.33
C HIS A 187 -1.29 31.58 9.96
N LEU A 188 -0.04 31.14 9.72
CA LEU A 188 0.55 30.07 10.50
C LEU A 188 0.93 30.59 11.88
N THR A 189 0.04 30.38 12.83
CA THR A 189 0.35 30.51 14.27
C THR A 189 0.65 29.12 14.83
N LEU A 190 1.62 29.00 15.71
CA LEU A 190 1.86 27.76 16.45
C LEU A 190 0.79 27.58 17.55
N PRO A 191 0.27 26.36 17.77
CA PRO A 191 0.53 25.14 17.04
C PRO A 191 -0.36 24.96 15.80
N THR A 192 0.22 24.77 14.61
CA THR A 192 -0.54 24.41 13.41
C THR A 192 -0.43 22.91 13.18
N ILE A 193 -1.56 22.21 13.17
CA ILE A 193 -1.64 20.79 12.83
C ILE A 193 -1.58 20.66 11.30
N LEU A 194 -0.74 19.76 10.82
CA LEU A 194 -0.62 19.43 9.40
C LEU A 194 -0.83 17.94 9.20
N ARG A 195 -1.34 17.59 8.03
CA ARG A 195 -1.43 16.21 7.56
C ARG A 195 -0.26 15.94 6.62
N VAL A 196 0.50 14.93 6.92
CA VAL A 196 1.71 14.53 6.19
C VAL A 196 1.40 13.36 5.30
#